data_d5dee2c1ab06c1663f4c506db60e06cd
#
_entry.id   d5dee2c1ab06c1663f4c506db60e06cd
#
_cell.length_a   1.000
_cell.length_b   1.000
_cell.length_c   1.000
_cell.angle_alpha   90.00
_cell.angle_beta   90.00
_cell.angle_gamma   90.00
#
_symmetry.space_group_name_H-M   'P 1'
#
loop_
_entity.id
_entity.type
_entity.pdbx_description
1 polymer ?
#
loop_
_entity_poly.entity_id
_entity_poly.type
_entity_poly.pdbx_seq_one_letter_code
_entity_poly.pdbx_strand_id
1 'polypeptide(L)'
;QAWAWLEGFASANTEMVQATRPVVFSRGQQLQQEIAERGQFFGWQALVLFLVSLAMVLLFTRMIIGPVKGLERMINRLGEGRALSNQVVFSGPRELRSVGQRIIWLSERLAWLESQRHQFLRHLSHELKTPLASMREGTELLADEVVGPLTAEQQEVVAILDNSSRNLQKLIEQLLDYNRKLADGAVDLESVEIAPLVEMVLSAHSLPARAKMMHTGVTLDAPTCLAEPMLLMSVLDNLYSNAVHYGAESGNIYIRSAAQGARIFIDVINSGTPIPEAEKAMIFEPFYQGSHQRKGAVKGTGLGLSIARDCIRRMQGELQLVDDSAGDVCFRIALPLAAPENTTQ
;
A
#
# COMPACT_ATOMS: atom_id res chain seq x y z
N GLN A 1 112.81 15.57 18.39
CA GLN A 1 111.73 16.35 19.04
C GLN A 1 110.38 16.21 18.37
N ALA A 2 110.26 16.11 17.06
CA ALA A 2 108.96 15.99 16.32
C ALA A 2 108.20 14.67 16.59
N TRP A 3 108.88 13.55 16.79
CA TRP A 3 108.26 12.26 17.10
C TRP A 3 107.65 12.18 18.50
N ALA A 4 108.29 12.80 19.50
CA ALA A 4 107.65 12.84 20.85
C ALA A 4 106.41 13.67 20.90
N TRP A 5 106.29 14.68 20.05
CA TRP A 5 105.02 15.46 19.92
C TRP A 5 103.94 14.69 19.26
N LEU A 6 104.22 13.87 18.23
CA LEU A 6 103.27 13.02 17.55
C LEU A 6 102.72 11.90 18.49
N GLU A 7 103.61 11.28 19.31
CA GLU A 7 103.25 10.28 20.28
C GLU A 7 102.31 10.87 21.38
N GLY A 8 102.67 12.08 21.88
CA GLY A 8 101.84 12.79 22.86
C GLY A 8 100.51 13.16 22.32
N PHE A 9 100.41 13.55 21.07
CA PHE A 9 99.12 13.87 20.40
C PHE A 9 98.29 12.62 20.17
N ALA A 10 98.88 11.50 19.76
CA ALA A 10 98.25 10.23 19.57
C ALA A 10 97.68 9.66 20.91
N SER A 11 98.47 9.77 22.01
CA SER A 11 98.01 9.31 23.31
C SER A 11 96.91 10.19 23.89
N ALA A 12 96.98 11.52 23.76
CA ALA A 12 95.97 12.46 24.19
C ALA A 12 94.66 12.27 23.36
N ASN A 13 94.76 12.00 22.05
CA ASN A 13 93.60 11.71 21.25
C ASN A 13 92.93 10.37 21.62
N THR A 14 93.80 9.36 21.93
CA THR A 14 93.26 8.05 22.40
C THR A 14 92.56 8.17 23.77
N GLU A 15 93.17 8.93 24.66
CA GLU A 15 92.56 9.19 26.00
C GLU A 15 91.30 9.99 25.90
N MET A 16 91.18 10.98 25.02
CA MET A 16 90.03 11.77 24.75
C MET A 16 88.89 10.92 24.13
N VAL A 17 89.25 10.04 23.18
CA VAL A 17 88.27 9.09 22.60
C VAL A 17 87.78 8.08 23.65
N GLN A 18 88.67 7.56 24.48
CA GLN A 18 88.30 6.66 25.57
C GLN A 18 87.42 7.33 26.65
N ALA A 19 87.69 8.57 26.96
CA ALA A 19 86.85 9.35 27.93
C ALA A 19 85.51 9.77 27.40
N THR A 20 85.41 10.03 26.09
CA THR A 20 84.13 10.43 25.48
C THR A 20 83.20 9.27 25.11
N ARG A 21 83.74 8.09 24.82
CA ARG A 21 83.02 6.89 24.47
C ARG A 21 81.88 6.50 25.50
N PRO A 22 82.21 6.35 26.79
CA PRO A 22 81.20 5.99 27.81
C PRO A 22 80.13 7.06 27.95
N VAL A 23 80.46 8.34 27.84
CA VAL A 23 79.52 9.45 27.94
C VAL A 23 78.53 9.45 26.79
N VAL A 24 79.00 9.23 25.55
CA VAL A 24 78.14 9.14 24.37
C VAL A 24 77.23 7.91 24.45
N PHE A 25 77.81 6.77 24.88
CA PHE A 25 77.04 5.52 25.01
C PHE A 25 75.97 5.61 26.12
N SER A 26 76.26 6.17 27.27
CA SER A 26 75.31 6.35 28.35
C SER A 26 74.19 7.34 27.99
N ARG A 27 74.52 8.43 27.29
CA ARG A 27 73.51 9.36 26.79
C ARG A 27 72.66 8.72 25.69
N GLY A 28 73.21 7.89 24.83
CA GLY A 28 72.46 7.12 23.84
C GLY A 28 71.47 6.17 24.46
N GLN A 29 71.89 5.46 25.51
CA GLN A 29 70.97 4.58 26.28
C GLN A 29 69.91 5.36 27.02
N GLN A 30 70.24 6.48 27.66
CA GLN A 30 69.21 7.33 28.32
C GLN A 30 68.17 7.88 27.34
N LEU A 31 68.58 8.35 26.17
CA LEU A 31 67.73 8.81 25.11
C LEU A 31 66.81 7.69 24.58
N GLN A 32 67.28 6.46 24.43
CA GLN A 32 66.51 5.33 24.03
C GLN A 32 65.47 4.97 25.09
N GLN A 33 65.81 5.02 26.38
CA GLN A 33 64.85 4.78 27.49
C GLN A 33 63.81 5.88 27.54
N GLU A 34 64.18 7.16 27.45
CA GLU A 34 63.20 8.25 27.40
C GLU A 34 62.24 8.16 26.19
N ILE A 35 62.76 7.77 25.01
CA ILE A 35 61.91 7.56 23.81
C ILE A 35 60.94 6.39 24.04
N ALA A 36 61.46 5.28 24.64
CA ALA A 36 60.59 4.11 24.91
C ALA A 36 59.49 4.41 25.93
N GLU A 37 59.82 5.12 27.02
CA GLU A 37 58.83 5.52 28.02
C GLU A 37 57.80 6.50 27.48
N ARG A 38 58.23 7.51 26.73
CA ARG A 38 57.32 8.45 26.09
C ARG A 38 56.49 7.76 25.03
N GLY A 39 57.06 6.83 24.26
CA GLY A 39 56.36 6.03 23.26
C GLY A 39 55.25 5.20 23.89
N GLN A 40 55.49 4.56 25.02
CA GLN A 40 54.45 3.84 25.78
C GLN A 40 53.32 4.77 26.28
N PHE A 41 53.70 5.93 26.81
CA PHE A 41 52.73 6.91 27.29
C PHE A 41 51.83 7.41 26.15
N PHE A 42 52.41 7.78 25.00
CA PHE A 42 51.62 8.17 23.81
C PHE A 42 50.79 7.02 23.26
N GLY A 43 51.28 5.77 23.31
CA GLY A 43 50.54 4.58 22.94
C GLY A 43 49.29 4.39 23.78
N TRP A 44 49.40 4.50 25.11
CA TRP A 44 48.27 4.43 26.02
C TRP A 44 47.30 5.59 25.82
N GLN A 45 47.79 6.81 25.61
CA GLN A 45 46.94 7.97 25.34
C GLN A 45 46.13 7.79 24.03
N ALA A 46 46.77 7.30 22.98
CA ALA A 46 46.12 7.01 21.71
C ALA A 46 45.03 5.92 21.86
N LEU A 47 45.34 4.86 22.63
CA LEU A 47 44.37 3.79 22.90
C LEU A 47 43.14 4.31 23.66
N VAL A 48 43.34 5.13 24.69
CA VAL A 48 42.24 5.73 25.47
C VAL A 48 41.39 6.64 24.57
N LEU A 49 42.00 7.49 23.76
CA LEU A 49 41.28 8.35 22.83
C LEU A 49 40.49 7.55 21.79
N PHE A 50 41.03 6.46 21.30
CA PHE A 50 40.34 5.55 20.38
C PHE A 50 39.12 4.90 21.03
N LEU A 51 39.26 4.40 22.28
CA LEU A 51 38.17 3.78 23.01
C LEU A 51 37.05 4.79 23.35
N VAL A 52 37.43 6.01 23.73
CA VAL A 52 36.48 7.11 23.98
C VAL A 52 35.73 7.49 22.70
N SER A 53 36.44 7.62 21.58
CA SER A 53 35.84 7.91 20.30
C SER A 53 34.90 6.81 19.86
N LEU A 54 35.30 5.55 19.99
CA LEU A 54 34.44 4.39 19.68
C LEU A 54 33.17 4.36 20.56
N ALA A 55 33.33 4.57 21.86
CA ALA A 55 32.22 4.65 22.80
C ALA A 55 31.25 5.78 22.46
N MET A 56 31.78 6.95 22.06
CA MET A 56 30.96 8.09 21.64
C MET A 56 30.18 7.83 20.36
N VAL A 57 30.79 7.18 19.37
CA VAL A 57 30.10 6.77 18.13
C VAL A 57 28.97 5.78 18.41
N LEU A 58 29.24 4.78 19.25
CA LEU A 58 28.22 3.80 19.62
C LEU A 58 27.05 4.45 20.40
N LEU A 59 27.37 5.35 21.34
CA LEU A 59 26.37 6.11 22.06
C LEU A 59 25.51 6.97 21.12
N PHE A 60 26.14 7.69 20.22
CA PHE A 60 25.46 8.56 19.25
C PHE A 60 24.55 7.75 18.31
N THR A 61 25.07 6.62 17.83
CA THR A 61 24.27 5.70 16.97
C THR A 61 23.03 5.21 17.71
N ARG A 62 23.18 4.80 18.96
CA ARG A 62 22.06 4.29 19.77
C ARG A 62 21.07 5.41 20.17
N MET A 63 21.55 6.62 20.40
CA MET A 63 20.77 7.75 20.91
C MET A 63 20.00 8.48 19.80
N ILE A 64 20.48 8.49 18.56
CA ILE A 64 19.88 9.26 17.46
C ILE A 64 19.38 8.34 16.33
N ILE A 65 20.23 7.45 15.80
CA ILE A 65 19.85 6.64 14.62
C ILE A 65 18.74 5.66 14.94
N GLY A 66 18.76 5.05 16.11
CA GLY A 66 17.71 4.11 16.55
C GLY A 66 16.32 4.73 16.56
N PRO A 67 16.11 5.82 17.32
CA PRO A 67 14.83 6.54 17.35
C PRO A 67 14.37 7.09 16.00
N VAL A 68 15.29 7.62 15.17
CA VAL A 68 14.94 8.12 13.83
C VAL A 68 14.38 7.02 12.93
N LYS A 69 15.01 5.84 12.91
CA LYS A 69 14.47 4.66 12.20
C LYS A 69 13.12 4.20 12.77
N GLY A 70 12.88 4.43 14.06
CA GLY A 70 11.58 4.19 14.69
C GLY A 70 10.50 5.11 14.12
N LEU A 71 10.79 6.41 14.02
CA LEU A 71 9.88 7.41 13.45
C LEU A 71 9.58 7.13 11.97
N GLU A 72 10.59 6.80 11.19
CA GLU A 72 10.43 6.43 9.78
C GLU A 72 9.47 5.25 9.60
N ARG A 73 9.64 4.19 10.40
CA ARG A 73 8.72 3.03 10.37
C ARG A 73 7.29 3.39 10.75
N MET A 74 7.10 4.33 11.68
CA MET A 74 5.77 4.81 12.06
C MET A 74 5.11 5.61 10.94
N ILE A 75 5.86 6.52 10.30
CA ILE A 75 5.35 7.30 9.17
C ILE A 75 4.95 6.38 8.02
N ASN A 76 5.77 5.38 7.70
CA ASN A 76 5.46 4.41 6.65
C ASN A 76 4.20 3.59 6.99
N ARG A 77 4.06 3.11 8.24
CA ARG A 77 2.83 2.43 8.69
C ARG A 77 1.59 3.31 8.62
N LEU A 78 1.73 4.59 8.99
CA LEU A 78 0.64 5.56 8.88
C LEU A 78 0.25 5.80 7.41
N GLY A 79 1.24 5.89 6.51
CA GLY A 79 1.01 5.98 5.06
C GLY A 79 0.35 4.74 4.46
N GLU A 80 0.56 3.57 5.06
CA GLU A 80 -0.11 2.31 4.70
C GLU A 80 -1.52 2.17 5.30
N GLY A 81 -2.03 3.18 6.01
CA GLY A 81 -3.34 3.14 6.67
C GLY A 81 -3.41 2.24 7.89
N ARG A 82 -2.26 1.80 8.44
CA ARG A 82 -2.22 0.94 9.63
C ARG A 82 -2.25 1.77 10.90
N ALA A 83 -3.19 1.47 11.79
CA ALA A 83 -3.27 2.12 13.10
C ALA A 83 -1.98 1.92 13.89
N LEU A 84 -1.47 3.02 14.49
CA LEU A 84 -0.34 2.96 15.39
C LEU A 84 -0.84 2.51 16.77
N SER A 85 -0.24 1.45 17.32
CA SER A 85 -0.55 0.98 18.67
C SER A 85 -0.10 2.03 19.70
N ASN A 86 -0.94 2.31 20.69
CA ASN A 86 -0.70 3.29 21.78
C ASN A 86 0.48 2.96 22.71
N GLN A 87 1.20 1.86 22.48
CA GLN A 87 2.27 1.37 23.36
C GLN A 87 3.70 1.68 22.87
N VAL A 88 3.86 2.57 21.87
CA VAL A 88 5.21 2.91 21.41
C VAL A 88 5.86 3.89 22.36
N VAL A 89 6.67 3.39 23.28
CA VAL A 89 7.52 4.21 24.15
C VAL A 89 8.73 4.70 23.37
N PHE A 90 8.79 6.00 23.10
CA PHE A 90 9.95 6.62 22.46
C PHE A 90 11.10 6.81 23.45
N SER A 91 12.22 6.16 23.17
CA SER A 91 13.49 6.42 23.84
C SER A 91 14.31 7.37 22.97
N GLY A 92 14.89 8.42 23.54
CA GLY A 92 15.74 9.37 22.80
C GLY A 92 15.64 10.80 23.34
N PRO A 93 16.30 11.76 22.66
CA PRO A 93 16.25 13.19 22.97
C PRO A 93 14.83 13.73 23.03
N ARG A 94 14.64 14.82 23.81
CA ARG A 94 13.31 15.44 24.02
C ARG A 94 12.65 15.85 22.71
N GLU A 95 13.43 16.30 21.74
CA GLU A 95 12.98 16.76 20.43
C GLU A 95 12.38 15.61 19.61
N LEU A 96 13.06 14.47 19.56
CA LEU A 96 12.57 13.29 18.86
C LEU A 96 11.33 12.68 19.54
N ARG A 97 11.27 12.74 20.88
CA ARG A 97 10.08 12.33 21.64
C ARG A 97 8.87 13.20 21.29
N SER A 98 9.05 14.53 21.20
CA SER A 98 7.97 15.46 20.86
C SER A 98 7.43 15.21 19.43
N VAL A 99 8.32 14.90 18.47
CA VAL A 99 7.92 14.51 17.11
C VAL A 99 7.14 13.21 17.11
N GLY A 100 7.61 12.20 17.83
CA GLY A 100 6.90 10.93 17.98
C GLY A 100 5.49 11.09 18.56
N GLN A 101 5.34 11.91 19.60
CA GLN A 101 4.03 12.23 20.17
C GLN A 101 3.10 12.94 19.21
N ARG A 102 3.63 13.86 18.38
CA ARG A 102 2.84 14.53 17.34
C ARG A 102 2.38 13.57 16.25
N ILE A 103 3.21 12.60 15.88
CA ILE A 103 2.83 11.56 14.90
C ILE A 103 1.72 10.68 15.49
N ILE A 104 1.82 10.26 16.75
CA ILE A 104 0.74 9.49 17.40
C ILE A 104 -0.54 10.30 17.42
N TRP A 105 -0.50 11.56 17.90
CA TRP A 105 -1.67 12.43 17.90
C TRP A 105 -2.29 12.61 16.50
N LEU A 106 -1.45 12.77 15.46
CA LEU A 106 -1.93 12.85 14.07
C LEU A 106 -2.60 11.55 13.63
N SER A 107 -2.03 10.40 13.98
CA SER A 107 -2.62 9.08 13.70
C SER A 107 -3.99 8.93 14.38
N GLU A 108 -4.09 9.29 15.66
CA GLU A 108 -5.37 9.27 16.39
C GLU A 108 -6.41 10.23 15.77
N ARG A 109 -5.94 11.42 15.35
CA ARG A 109 -6.81 12.39 14.70
C ARG A 109 -7.33 11.92 13.36
N LEU A 110 -6.47 11.27 12.55
CA LEU A 110 -6.88 10.66 11.28
C LEU A 110 -7.90 9.54 11.51
N ALA A 111 -7.62 8.62 12.43
CA ALA A 111 -8.54 7.53 12.79
C ALA A 111 -9.90 8.07 13.30
N TRP A 112 -9.88 9.14 14.09
CA TRP A 112 -11.09 9.81 14.54
C TRP A 112 -11.88 10.42 13.38
N LEU A 113 -11.21 11.12 12.44
CA LEU A 113 -11.86 11.70 11.25
C LEU A 113 -12.48 10.61 10.37
N GLU A 114 -11.78 9.51 10.16
CA GLU A 114 -12.30 8.36 9.42
C GLU A 114 -13.54 7.77 10.11
N SER A 115 -13.46 7.56 11.43
CA SER A 115 -14.60 7.08 12.22
C SER A 115 -15.82 8.02 12.12
N GLN A 116 -15.60 9.33 12.22
CA GLN A 116 -16.66 10.34 12.07
C GLN A 116 -17.27 10.32 10.66
N ARG A 117 -16.43 10.21 9.62
CA ARG A 117 -16.89 10.08 8.23
C ARG A 117 -17.76 8.83 8.06
N HIS A 118 -17.37 7.69 8.61
CA HIS A 118 -18.14 6.45 8.53
C HIS A 118 -19.46 6.55 9.29
N GLN A 119 -19.44 7.12 10.49
CA GLN A 119 -20.65 7.33 11.28
C GLN A 119 -21.64 8.26 10.57
N PHE A 120 -21.14 9.38 10.01
CA PHE A 120 -21.94 10.32 9.23
C PHE A 120 -22.61 9.66 8.03
N LEU A 121 -21.85 8.90 7.23
CA LEU A 121 -22.38 8.20 6.06
C LEU A 121 -23.40 7.13 6.43
N ARG A 122 -23.19 6.41 7.53
CA ARG A 122 -24.16 5.44 8.05
C ARG A 122 -25.46 6.14 8.46
N HIS A 123 -25.36 7.25 9.15
CA HIS A 123 -26.55 8.03 9.57
C HIS A 123 -27.30 8.59 8.37
N LEU A 124 -26.61 9.23 7.43
CA LEU A 124 -27.22 9.71 6.18
C LEU A 124 -27.96 8.62 5.43
N SER A 125 -27.44 7.43 5.43
CA SER A 125 -28.05 6.30 4.72
C SER A 125 -29.35 5.86 5.35
N HIS A 126 -29.42 5.81 6.67
CA HIS A 126 -30.67 5.52 7.36
C HIS A 126 -31.71 6.63 7.10
N GLU A 127 -31.27 7.90 7.15
CA GLU A 127 -32.13 9.05 6.90
C GLU A 127 -32.61 9.16 5.44
N LEU A 128 -31.84 8.64 4.47
CA LEU A 128 -32.23 8.61 3.07
C LEU A 128 -33.12 7.40 2.72
N LYS A 129 -32.93 6.26 3.39
CA LYS A 129 -33.70 5.04 3.13
C LYS A 129 -35.17 5.20 3.46
N THR A 130 -35.49 5.89 4.55
CA THR A 130 -36.87 6.09 5.02
C THR A 130 -37.75 6.88 4.04
N PRO A 131 -37.39 8.12 3.60
CA PRO A 131 -38.20 8.87 2.64
C PRO A 131 -38.24 8.18 1.27
N LEU A 132 -37.19 7.46 0.88
CA LEU A 132 -37.19 6.71 -0.36
C LEU A 132 -38.15 5.52 -0.34
N ALA A 133 -38.22 4.80 0.78
CA ALA A 133 -39.20 3.74 0.97
C ALA A 133 -40.65 4.28 0.87
N SER A 134 -40.93 5.44 1.48
CA SER A 134 -42.23 6.09 1.39
C SER A 134 -42.56 6.56 -0.04
N MET A 135 -41.59 7.11 -0.77
CA MET A 135 -41.78 7.47 -2.19
C MET A 135 -42.10 6.24 -3.03
N ARG A 136 -41.39 5.13 -2.81
CA ARG A 136 -41.63 3.90 -3.54
C ARG A 136 -42.97 3.30 -3.23
N GLU A 137 -43.35 3.25 -1.96
CA GLU A 137 -44.70 2.79 -1.55
C GLU A 137 -45.79 3.63 -2.21
N GLY A 138 -45.64 4.96 -2.25
CA GLY A 138 -46.56 5.85 -2.95
C GLY A 138 -46.64 5.59 -4.45
N THR A 139 -45.50 5.33 -5.11
CA THR A 139 -45.48 5.01 -6.56
C THR A 139 -46.05 3.62 -6.85
N GLU A 140 -45.83 2.62 -5.98
CA GLU A 140 -46.47 1.29 -6.08
C GLU A 140 -47.99 1.37 -5.93
N LEU A 141 -48.51 2.12 -4.93
CA LEU A 141 -49.95 2.33 -4.76
C LEU A 141 -50.61 3.01 -5.97
N LEU A 142 -49.91 3.95 -6.61
CA LEU A 142 -50.39 4.57 -7.84
C LEU A 142 -50.33 3.60 -9.02
N ALA A 143 -49.27 2.81 -9.17
CA ALA A 143 -49.12 1.81 -10.24
C ALA A 143 -50.21 0.69 -10.15
N ASP A 144 -50.55 0.30 -8.93
CA ASP A 144 -51.56 -0.69 -8.64
C ASP A 144 -53.01 -0.13 -8.71
N GLU A 145 -53.13 1.14 -9.12
CA GLU A 145 -54.42 1.85 -9.28
C GLU A 145 -55.32 1.85 -8.01
N VAL A 146 -54.68 1.72 -6.81
CA VAL A 146 -55.41 1.69 -5.51
C VAL A 146 -56.20 2.98 -5.25
N VAL A 147 -55.72 4.10 -5.78
CA VAL A 147 -56.34 5.44 -5.61
C VAL A 147 -57.26 5.80 -6.79
N GLY A 148 -57.41 4.92 -7.78
CA GLY A 148 -58.25 5.09 -8.96
C GLY A 148 -57.45 4.85 -10.27
N PRO A 149 -58.16 4.67 -11.41
CA PRO A 149 -57.49 4.37 -12.69
C PRO A 149 -56.65 5.53 -13.17
N LEU A 150 -55.48 5.23 -13.73
CA LEU A 150 -54.54 6.17 -14.31
C LEU A 150 -54.74 6.29 -15.83
N THR A 151 -54.50 7.49 -16.40
CA THR A 151 -54.37 7.64 -17.84
C THR A 151 -53.04 7.03 -18.33
N ALA A 152 -52.93 6.74 -19.63
CA ALA A 152 -51.71 6.18 -20.22
C ALA A 152 -50.47 7.08 -19.93
N GLU A 153 -50.65 8.40 -20.01
CA GLU A 153 -49.58 9.36 -19.71
C GLU A 153 -49.20 9.33 -18.22
N GLN A 154 -50.16 9.15 -17.32
CA GLN A 154 -49.91 9.05 -15.87
C GLN A 154 -49.19 7.75 -15.55
N GLN A 155 -49.56 6.61 -16.17
CA GLN A 155 -48.87 5.34 -16.01
C GLN A 155 -47.37 5.44 -16.43
N GLU A 156 -47.08 6.13 -17.56
CA GLU A 156 -45.72 6.38 -17.99
C GLU A 156 -44.94 7.20 -16.95
N VAL A 157 -45.53 8.27 -16.39
CA VAL A 157 -44.88 9.09 -15.34
C VAL A 157 -44.62 8.26 -14.08
N VAL A 158 -45.57 7.44 -13.63
CA VAL A 158 -45.45 6.56 -12.47
C VAL A 158 -44.30 5.54 -12.71
N ALA A 159 -44.21 4.95 -13.90
CA ALA A 159 -43.13 4.02 -14.25
C ALA A 159 -41.77 4.70 -14.20
N ILE A 160 -41.65 5.96 -14.65
CA ILE A 160 -40.43 6.75 -14.55
C ILE A 160 -40.06 7.00 -13.09
N LEU A 161 -41.03 7.36 -12.23
CA LEU A 161 -40.82 7.60 -10.80
C LEU A 161 -40.36 6.32 -10.07
N ASP A 162 -40.99 5.18 -10.33
CA ASP A 162 -40.61 3.89 -9.74
C ASP A 162 -39.19 3.50 -10.13
N ASN A 163 -38.88 3.57 -11.41
CA ASN A 163 -37.51 3.30 -11.89
C ASN A 163 -36.45 4.24 -11.25
N SER A 164 -36.79 5.53 -11.11
CA SER A 164 -35.89 6.51 -10.50
C SER A 164 -35.68 6.23 -9.02
N SER A 165 -36.73 5.85 -8.29
CA SER A 165 -36.68 5.48 -6.87
C SER A 165 -35.84 4.22 -6.64
N ARG A 166 -36.03 3.19 -7.47
CA ARG A 166 -35.24 1.94 -7.41
C ARG A 166 -33.76 2.22 -7.70
N ASN A 167 -33.45 3.10 -8.66
CA ASN A 167 -32.09 3.47 -8.96
C ASN A 167 -31.42 4.24 -7.81
N LEU A 168 -32.15 5.17 -7.18
CA LEU A 168 -31.66 5.91 -6.04
C LEU A 168 -31.42 4.98 -4.84
N GLN A 169 -32.28 4.01 -4.60
CA GLN A 169 -32.08 2.99 -3.57
C GLN A 169 -30.79 2.20 -3.78
N LYS A 170 -30.56 1.72 -5.01
CA LYS A 170 -29.31 1.00 -5.37
C LYS A 170 -28.09 1.87 -5.14
N LEU A 171 -28.14 3.16 -5.50
CA LEU A 171 -27.05 4.10 -5.27
C LEU A 171 -26.72 4.26 -3.79
N ILE A 172 -27.75 4.42 -2.95
CA ILE A 172 -27.61 4.55 -1.50
C ILE A 172 -27.02 3.26 -0.91
N GLU A 173 -27.54 2.09 -1.30
CA GLU A 173 -27.04 0.78 -0.85
C GLU A 173 -25.58 0.57 -1.24
N GLN A 174 -25.21 0.89 -2.48
CA GLN A 174 -23.80 0.80 -2.95
C GLN A 174 -22.87 1.75 -2.21
N LEU A 175 -23.32 2.98 -1.93
CA LEU A 175 -22.54 3.95 -1.15
C LEU A 175 -22.32 3.46 0.29
N LEU A 176 -23.35 2.80 0.87
CA LEU A 176 -23.27 2.18 2.20
C LEU A 176 -22.31 1.03 2.26
N ASP A 177 -22.44 0.10 1.33
CA ASP A 177 -21.56 -1.06 1.24
C ASP A 177 -20.10 -0.64 1.01
N TYR A 178 -19.89 0.38 0.18
CA TYR A 178 -18.59 0.98 -0.02
C TYR A 178 -17.99 1.49 1.30
N ASN A 179 -18.76 2.30 2.03
CA ASN A 179 -18.28 2.87 3.29
C ASN A 179 -18.13 1.83 4.40
N ARG A 180 -18.99 0.80 4.44
CA ARG A 180 -18.86 -0.31 5.39
C ARG A 180 -17.58 -1.12 5.12
N LYS A 181 -17.32 -1.45 3.87
CA LYS A 181 -16.10 -2.15 3.46
C LYS A 181 -14.83 -1.34 3.73
N LEU A 182 -14.89 0.00 3.69
CA LEU A 182 -13.78 0.88 4.06
C LEU A 182 -13.55 0.98 5.59
N ALA A 183 -14.58 0.73 6.42
CA ALA A 183 -14.51 0.88 7.88
C ALA A 183 -13.87 -0.31 8.59
N ASP A 184 -13.96 -1.50 8.03
CA ASP A 184 -13.38 -2.70 8.61
C ASP A 184 -11.85 -2.62 8.52
N GLY A 185 -11.17 -2.66 9.68
CA GLY A 185 -9.72 -2.49 9.87
C GLY A 185 -8.82 -3.39 9.02
N ALA A 186 -7.74 -3.91 9.59
CA ALA A 186 -6.81 -4.80 8.87
C ALA A 186 -7.57 -5.97 8.23
N VAL A 187 -7.36 -6.15 6.93
CA VAL A 187 -7.96 -7.24 6.16
C VAL A 187 -7.14 -8.51 6.43
N ASP A 188 -7.80 -9.55 6.89
CA ASP A 188 -7.16 -10.87 7.02
C ASP A 188 -7.07 -11.49 5.61
N LEU A 189 -5.84 -11.62 5.12
CA LEU A 189 -5.57 -12.23 3.83
C LEU A 189 -5.37 -13.74 4.02
N GLU A 190 -6.14 -14.52 3.27
CA GLU A 190 -6.03 -15.98 3.24
C GLU A 190 -5.79 -16.49 1.81
N SER A 191 -5.42 -17.77 1.69
CA SER A 191 -5.29 -18.41 0.38
C SER A 191 -6.67 -18.67 -0.20
N VAL A 192 -7.02 -17.99 -1.29
CA VAL A 192 -8.34 -18.03 -1.93
C VAL A 192 -8.25 -18.68 -3.29
N GLU A 193 -9.12 -19.67 -3.54
CA GLU A 193 -9.32 -20.22 -4.87
C GLU A 193 -10.16 -19.26 -5.73
N ILE A 194 -9.66 -18.96 -6.93
CA ILE A 194 -10.29 -17.97 -7.82
C ILE A 194 -11.50 -18.58 -8.55
N ALA A 195 -11.44 -19.86 -8.92
CA ALA A 195 -12.46 -20.51 -9.73
C ALA A 195 -13.87 -20.43 -9.14
N PRO A 196 -14.10 -20.75 -7.84
CA PRO A 196 -15.44 -20.65 -7.25
C PRO A 196 -16.00 -19.23 -7.27
N LEU A 197 -15.16 -18.21 -7.06
CA LEU A 197 -15.58 -16.82 -7.09
C LEU A 197 -15.98 -16.38 -8.50
N VAL A 198 -15.20 -16.78 -9.51
CA VAL A 198 -15.52 -16.52 -10.91
C VAL A 198 -16.84 -17.18 -11.29
N GLU A 199 -17.07 -18.44 -10.93
CA GLU A 199 -18.32 -19.15 -11.21
C GLU A 199 -19.53 -18.44 -10.61
N MET A 200 -19.44 -17.97 -9.37
CA MET A 200 -20.50 -17.19 -8.72
C MET A 200 -20.81 -15.90 -9.48
N VAL A 201 -19.79 -15.16 -9.89
CA VAL A 201 -19.94 -13.92 -10.67
C VAL A 201 -20.56 -14.19 -12.02
N LEU A 202 -20.11 -15.21 -12.75
CA LEU A 202 -20.68 -15.59 -14.05
C LEU A 202 -22.14 -15.98 -13.94
N SER A 203 -22.51 -16.72 -12.89
CA SER A 203 -23.90 -17.13 -12.62
C SER A 203 -24.79 -15.91 -12.37
N ALA A 204 -24.34 -14.97 -11.54
CA ALA A 204 -25.08 -13.75 -11.18
C ALA A 204 -25.36 -12.85 -12.41
N HIS A 205 -24.45 -12.80 -13.38
CA HIS A 205 -24.58 -11.98 -14.58
C HIS A 205 -24.96 -12.75 -15.84
N SER A 206 -25.38 -14.01 -15.72
CA SER A 206 -25.67 -14.89 -16.86
C SER A 206 -26.80 -14.36 -17.76
N LEU A 207 -27.88 -13.82 -17.20
CA LEU A 207 -29.02 -13.27 -17.96
C LEU A 207 -28.62 -12.01 -18.77
N PRO A 208 -27.99 -10.98 -18.18
CA PRO A 208 -27.51 -9.81 -18.93
C PRO A 208 -26.52 -10.16 -20.03
N ALA A 209 -25.57 -11.08 -19.77
CA ALA A 209 -24.59 -11.50 -20.74
C ALA A 209 -25.26 -12.22 -21.93
N ARG A 210 -26.19 -13.13 -21.67
CA ARG A 210 -26.98 -13.81 -22.70
C ARG A 210 -27.85 -12.85 -23.52
N ALA A 211 -28.49 -11.87 -22.86
CA ALA A 211 -29.30 -10.86 -23.56
C ALA A 211 -28.48 -10.05 -24.57
N LYS A 212 -27.18 -9.87 -24.33
CA LYS A 212 -26.23 -9.25 -25.27
C LYS A 212 -25.51 -10.25 -26.18
N MET A 213 -25.86 -11.55 -26.12
CA MET A 213 -25.19 -12.61 -26.89
C MET A 213 -23.67 -12.65 -26.67
N MET A 214 -23.19 -12.30 -25.48
CA MET A 214 -21.77 -12.28 -25.16
C MET A 214 -21.23 -13.66 -24.83
N HIS A 215 -19.99 -13.95 -25.23
CA HIS A 215 -19.29 -15.18 -24.93
C HIS A 215 -18.24 -14.92 -23.84
N THR A 216 -18.22 -15.76 -22.80
CA THR A 216 -17.23 -15.65 -21.73
C THR A 216 -16.29 -16.84 -21.75
N GLY A 217 -14.98 -16.59 -21.86
CA GLY A 217 -13.90 -17.56 -21.72
C GLY A 217 -13.18 -17.39 -20.39
N VAL A 218 -12.87 -18.49 -19.71
CA VAL A 218 -12.13 -18.49 -18.45
C VAL A 218 -10.90 -19.38 -18.57
N THR A 219 -9.72 -18.84 -18.20
CA THR A 219 -8.44 -19.55 -18.20
C THR A 219 -7.68 -19.18 -16.91
N LEU A 220 -7.58 -20.10 -15.98
CA LEU A 220 -6.97 -19.87 -14.66
C LEU A 220 -5.69 -20.71 -14.55
N ASP A 221 -4.57 -20.19 -15.10
CA ASP A 221 -3.26 -20.86 -15.00
C ASP A 221 -2.68 -20.75 -13.59
N ALA A 222 -3.07 -19.73 -12.83
CA ALA A 222 -2.79 -19.61 -11.40
C ALA A 222 -4.11 -19.66 -10.64
N PRO A 223 -4.41 -20.76 -9.92
CA PRO A 223 -5.74 -20.98 -9.33
C PRO A 223 -5.96 -20.25 -7.99
N THR A 224 -4.89 -19.86 -7.28
CA THR A 224 -4.97 -19.31 -5.92
C THR A 224 -4.25 -17.97 -5.77
N CYS A 225 -4.79 -17.10 -4.93
CA CYS A 225 -4.17 -15.82 -4.54
C CYS A 225 -4.29 -15.59 -3.04
N LEU A 226 -3.49 -14.66 -2.50
CA LEU A 226 -3.64 -14.19 -1.13
C LEU A 226 -4.61 -13.01 -1.11
N ALA A 227 -5.83 -13.22 -0.62
CA ALA A 227 -6.89 -12.23 -0.67
C ALA A 227 -7.87 -12.41 0.50
N GLU A 228 -8.79 -11.46 0.66
CA GLU A 228 -10.01 -11.62 1.44
C GLU A 228 -11.14 -12.00 0.47
N PRO A 229 -11.85 -13.12 0.68
CA PRO A 229 -12.79 -13.68 -0.30
C PRO A 229 -13.90 -12.73 -0.72
N MET A 230 -14.53 -12.03 0.23
CA MET A 230 -15.66 -11.13 -0.03
C MET A 230 -15.23 -9.86 -0.77
N LEU A 231 -14.03 -9.34 -0.48
CA LEU A 231 -13.50 -8.19 -1.21
C LEU A 231 -13.13 -8.58 -2.63
N LEU A 232 -12.46 -9.72 -2.83
CA LEU A 232 -12.13 -10.22 -4.15
C LEU A 232 -13.37 -10.51 -4.99
N MET A 233 -14.39 -11.14 -4.39
CA MET A 233 -15.68 -11.36 -5.02
C MET A 233 -16.31 -10.04 -5.48
N SER A 234 -16.30 -9.02 -4.62
CA SER A 234 -16.84 -7.69 -4.96
C SER A 234 -16.09 -7.02 -6.11
N VAL A 235 -14.76 -7.20 -6.16
CA VAL A 235 -13.92 -6.68 -7.27
C VAL A 235 -14.28 -7.37 -8.58
N LEU A 236 -14.30 -8.70 -8.59
CA LEU A 236 -14.63 -9.49 -9.78
C LEU A 236 -16.06 -9.17 -10.27
N ASP A 237 -17.03 -9.04 -9.38
CA ASP A 237 -18.40 -8.65 -9.70
C ASP A 237 -18.46 -7.28 -10.38
N ASN A 238 -17.79 -6.27 -9.82
CA ASN A 238 -17.72 -4.93 -10.40
C ASN A 238 -17.08 -4.92 -11.78
N LEU A 239 -15.95 -5.63 -11.96
CA LEU A 239 -15.24 -5.66 -13.25
C LEU A 239 -16.02 -6.44 -14.31
N TYR A 240 -16.59 -7.59 -13.94
CA TYR A 240 -17.38 -8.39 -14.86
C TYR A 240 -18.70 -7.71 -15.23
N SER A 241 -19.39 -7.10 -14.27
CA SER A 241 -20.56 -6.27 -14.55
C SER A 241 -20.24 -5.14 -15.52
N ASN A 242 -19.11 -4.46 -15.38
CA ASN A 242 -18.65 -3.45 -16.31
C ASN A 242 -18.38 -4.04 -17.70
N ALA A 243 -17.71 -5.18 -17.79
CA ALA A 243 -17.45 -5.88 -19.05
C ALA A 243 -18.77 -6.24 -19.79
N VAL A 244 -19.77 -6.72 -19.07
CA VAL A 244 -21.10 -7.00 -19.64
C VAL A 244 -21.82 -5.72 -20.09
N HIS A 245 -21.74 -4.65 -19.30
CA HIS A 245 -22.48 -3.42 -19.61
C HIS A 245 -21.87 -2.60 -20.75
N TYR A 246 -20.54 -2.45 -20.77
CA TYR A 246 -19.82 -1.61 -21.73
C TYR A 246 -19.26 -2.41 -22.91
N GLY A 247 -19.24 -3.74 -22.80
CA GLY A 247 -18.81 -4.61 -23.88
C GLY A 247 -19.73 -4.54 -25.10
N ALA A 248 -19.17 -4.89 -26.28
CA ALA A 248 -19.89 -4.94 -27.54
C ALA A 248 -20.99 -6.02 -27.51
N GLU A 249 -22.08 -5.81 -28.24
CA GLU A 249 -23.07 -6.85 -28.51
C GLU A 249 -22.42 -7.99 -29.30
N SER A 250 -22.72 -9.23 -28.96
CA SER A 250 -22.06 -10.45 -29.49
C SER A 250 -20.55 -10.46 -29.29
N GLY A 251 -20.02 -9.67 -28.32
CA GLY A 251 -18.62 -9.57 -28.00
C GLY A 251 -18.12 -10.69 -27.09
N ASN A 252 -16.82 -10.64 -26.80
CA ASN A 252 -16.17 -11.62 -25.93
C ASN A 252 -15.75 -10.98 -24.59
N ILE A 253 -15.83 -11.75 -23.52
CA ILE A 253 -15.25 -11.43 -22.23
C ILE A 253 -14.28 -12.56 -21.90
N TYR A 254 -13.07 -12.23 -21.43
CA TYR A 254 -12.09 -13.21 -20.97
C TYR A 254 -11.70 -12.90 -19.51
N ILE A 255 -11.69 -13.94 -18.67
CA ILE A 255 -11.11 -13.89 -17.34
C ILE A 255 -9.91 -14.81 -17.36
N ARG A 256 -8.72 -14.25 -17.11
CA ARG A 256 -7.46 -15.01 -17.10
C ARG A 256 -6.72 -14.78 -15.80
N SER A 257 -6.07 -15.80 -15.27
CA SER A 257 -5.13 -15.64 -14.17
C SER A 257 -3.77 -16.24 -14.53
N ALA A 258 -2.68 -15.56 -14.17
CA ALA A 258 -1.32 -16.03 -14.36
C ALA A 258 -0.42 -15.57 -13.19
N ALA A 259 0.51 -16.43 -12.76
CA ALA A 259 1.50 -16.07 -11.76
C ALA A 259 2.79 -15.57 -12.41
N GLN A 260 3.33 -14.46 -11.89
CA GLN A 260 4.64 -13.95 -12.30
C GLN A 260 5.42 -13.49 -11.07
N GLY A 261 6.48 -14.21 -10.74
CA GLY A 261 7.27 -13.96 -9.53
C GLY A 261 6.44 -14.18 -8.26
N ALA A 262 6.41 -13.19 -7.38
CA ALA A 262 5.66 -13.23 -6.12
C ALA A 262 4.21 -12.70 -6.23
N ARG A 263 3.74 -12.42 -7.43
CA ARG A 263 2.40 -11.87 -7.68
C ARG A 263 1.60 -12.76 -8.62
N ILE A 264 0.29 -12.72 -8.45
CA ILE A 264 -0.69 -13.23 -9.37
C ILE A 264 -1.36 -12.05 -10.06
N PHE A 265 -1.59 -12.19 -11.37
CA PHE A 265 -2.35 -11.25 -12.18
C PHE A 265 -3.67 -11.90 -12.57
N ILE A 266 -4.77 -11.19 -12.35
CA ILE A 266 -6.10 -11.60 -12.79
C ILE A 266 -6.58 -10.53 -13.76
N ASP A 267 -6.81 -10.91 -15.00
CA ASP A 267 -7.24 -10.03 -16.08
C ASP A 267 -8.72 -10.25 -16.37
N VAL A 268 -9.49 -9.17 -16.41
CA VAL A 268 -10.85 -9.15 -16.94
C VAL A 268 -10.84 -8.31 -18.20
N ILE A 269 -11.06 -8.95 -19.34
CA ILE A 269 -10.89 -8.38 -20.68
C ILE A 269 -12.23 -8.43 -21.38
N ASN A 270 -12.60 -7.35 -22.05
CA ASN A 270 -13.79 -7.35 -22.90
C ASN A 270 -13.52 -6.67 -24.26
N SER A 271 -14.22 -7.15 -25.28
CA SER A 271 -14.36 -6.42 -26.54
C SER A 271 -15.34 -5.27 -26.38
N GLY A 272 -15.06 -4.11 -26.97
CA GLY A 272 -15.94 -2.96 -26.90
C GLY A 272 -15.25 -1.67 -27.35
N THR A 273 -15.76 -0.53 -26.93
CA THR A 273 -15.10 0.74 -27.24
C THR A 273 -13.95 0.98 -26.29
N PRO A 274 -12.72 1.22 -26.80
CA PRO A 274 -11.58 1.54 -25.96
C PRO A 274 -11.81 2.80 -25.11
N ILE A 275 -11.26 2.80 -23.90
CA ILE A 275 -11.33 3.95 -22.99
C ILE A 275 -10.37 5.02 -23.50
N PRO A 276 -10.85 6.28 -23.75
CA PRO A 276 -9.99 7.37 -24.18
C PRO A 276 -8.84 7.63 -23.21
N GLU A 277 -7.66 7.98 -23.72
CA GLU A 277 -6.46 8.22 -22.90
C GLU A 277 -6.69 9.27 -21.81
N ALA A 278 -7.44 10.33 -22.14
CA ALA A 278 -7.79 11.38 -21.19
C ALA A 278 -8.67 10.91 -20.01
N GLU A 279 -9.38 9.78 -20.19
CA GLU A 279 -10.31 9.23 -19.19
C GLU A 279 -9.66 8.13 -18.33
N LYS A 280 -8.58 7.49 -18.79
CA LYS A 280 -7.94 6.34 -18.09
C LYS A 280 -7.60 6.60 -16.64
N ALA A 281 -7.15 7.81 -16.30
CA ALA A 281 -6.86 8.17 -14.90
C ALA A 281 -8.14 8.44 -14.09
N MET A 282 -9.20 8.93 -14.73
CA MET A 282 -10.42 9.39 -14.07
C MET A 282 -11.45 8.29 -13.85
N ILE A 283 -11.41 7.18 -14.61
CA ILE A 283 -12.38 6.08 -14.50
C ILE A 283 -12.43 5.43 -13.11
N PHE A 284 -11.35 5.58 -12.33
CA PHE A 284 -11.25 5.09 -10.96
C PHE A 284 -11.68 6.11 -9.90
N GLU A 285 -12.00 7.36 -10.30
CA GLU A 285 -12.50 8.36 -9.36
C GLU A 285 -13.98 8.11 -9.03
N PRO A 286 -14.38 8.25 -7.76
CA PRO A 286 -15.77 8.07 -7.35
C PRO A 286 -16.73 8.97 -8.14
N PHE A 287 -17.88 8.43 -8.53
CA PHE A 287 -18.93 9.11 -9.31
C PHE A 287 -18.55 9.52 -10.73
N TYR A 288 -17.34 9.20 -11.18
CA TYR A 288 -16.95 9.48 -12.54
C TYR A 288 -17.67 8.54 -13.52
N GLN A 289 -18.19 9.10 -14.59
CA GLN A 289 -18.80 8.39 -15.71
C GLN A 289 -18.16 8.88 -17.00
N GLY A 290 -17.56 7.97 -17.76
CA GLY A 290 -16.92 8.29 -19.02
C GLY A 290 -17.90 8.83 -20.09
N SER A 291 -17.36 9.35 -21.17
CA SER A 291 -18.12 9.91 -22.29
C SER A 291 -18.98 8.87 -23.02
N HIS A 292 -18.62 7.59 -22.94
CA HIS A 292 -19.39 6.49 -23.51
C HIS A 292 -20.58 6.13 -22.60
N GLN A 293 -21.76 6.60 -22.99
CA GLN A 293 -22.99 6.33 -22.25
C GLN A 293 -23.38 4.85 -22.35
N ARG A 294 -23.75 4.29 -21.20
CA ARG A 294 -24.38 2.98 -21.08
C ARG A 294 -25.64 2.94 -21.94
N LYS A 295 -25.75 2.01 -22.89
CA LYS A 295 -26.99 1.77 -23.62
C LYS A 295 -27.98 1.09 -22.65
N GLY A 296 -29.03 1.78 -22.26
CA GLY A 296 -30.08 1.26 -21.38
C GLY A 296 -30.64 2.30 -20.41
N ALA A 297 -31.81 2.00 -19.82
CA ALA A 297 -32.56 2.91 -18.94
C ALA A 297 -31.85 3.23 -17.61
N VAL A 298 -30.82 2.49 -17.22
CA VAL A 298 -30.15 2.62 -15.91
C VAL A 298 -28.71 3.11 -16.11
N LYS A 299 -28.48 4.38 -15.81
CA LYS A 299 -27.12 4.95 -15.73
C LYS A 299 -26.31 4.22 -14.64
N GLY A 300 -25.03 3.94 -14.90
CA GLY A 300 -24.12 3.44 -13.87
C GLY A 300 -23.92 4.46 -12.75
N THR A 301 -23.52 4.02 -11.58
CA THR A 301 -23.32 4.88 -10.42
C THR A 301 -21.99 5.62 -10.42
N GLY A 302 -21.02 5.13 -11.21
CA GLY A 302 -19.63 5.61 -11.20
C GLY A 302 -18.84 5.21 -9.94
N LEU A 303 -19.38 4.31 -9.11
CA LEU A 303 -18.74 3.84 -7.87
C LEU A 303 -18.02 2.49 -8.04
N GLY A 304 -18.39 1.67 -9.02
CA GLY A 304 -17.90 0.28 -9.12
C GLY A 304 -16.38 0.16 -9.22
N LEU A 305 -15.74 0.96 -10.10
CA LEU A 305 -14.29 0.92 -10.29
C LEU A 305 -13.51 1.52 -9.11
N SER A 306 -14.03 2.58 -8.48
CA SER A 306 -13.41 3.14 -7.28
C SER A 306 -13.48 2.15 -6.11
N ILE A 307 -14.61 1.46 -5.92
CA ILE A 307 -14.76 0.38 -4.93
C ILE A 307 -13.76 -0.74 -5.21
N ALA A 308 -13.67 -1.20 -6.46
CA ALA A 308 -12.75 -2.26 -6.84
C ALA A 308 -11.29 -1.87 -6.55
N ARG A 309 -10.88 -0.65 -6.89
CA ARG A 309 -9.52 -0.13 -6.62
C ARG A 309 -9.22 -0.10 -5.13
N ASP A 310 -10.15 0.38 -4.30
CA ASP A 310 -9.95 0.47 -2.86
C ASP A 310 -9.92 -0.91 -2.20
N CYS A 311 -10.77 -1.84 -2.61
CA CYS A 311 -10.73 -3.23 -2.16
C CYS A 311 -9.36 -3.90 -2.48
N ILE A 312 -8.87 -3.71 -3.69
CA ILE A 312 -7.57 -4.27 -4.11
C ILE A 312 -6.41 -3.65 -3.33
N ARG A 313 -6.41 -2.33 -3.10
CA ARG A 313 -5.38 -1.66 -2.27
C ARG A 313 -5.36 -2.18 -0.85
N ARG A 314 -6.50 -2.46 -0.25
CA ARG A 314 -6.59 -3.07 1.09
C ARG A 314 -6.02 -4.49 1.14
N MET A 315 -6.11 -5.22 0.04
CA MET A 315 -5.49 -6.53 -0.13
C MET A 315 -4.01 -6.45 -0.57
N GLN A 316 -3.35 -5.27 -0.42
CA GLN A 316 -1.95 -5.03 -0.81
C GLN A 316 -1.69 -5.26 -2.31
N GLY A 317 -2.74 -5.15 -3.11
CA GLY A 317 -2.72 -5.30 -4.55
C GLY A 317 -2.80 -3.98 -5.30
N GLU A 318 -2.88 -4.09 -6.62
CA GLU A 318 -3.02 -2.98 -7.55
C GLU A 318 -4.04 -3.31 -8.64
N LEU A 319 -4.90 -2.36 -9.00
CA LEU A 319 -5.84 -2.45 -10.10
C LEU A 319 -5.45 -1.43 -11.16
N GLN A 320 -5.23 -1.90 -12.38
CA GLN A 320 -4.77 -1.10 -13.51
C GLN A 320 -5.59 -1.39 -14.76
N LEU A 321 -5.66 -0.40 -15.67
CA LEU A 321 -6.08 -0.59 -17.03
C LEU A 321 -4.81 -0.85 -17.87
N VAL A 322 -4.78 -1.96 -18.60
CA VAL A 322 -3.64 -2.35 -19.44
C VAL A 322 -4.11 -2.65 -20.86
N ASP A 323 -3.20 -2.52 -21.82
CA ASP A 323 -3.46 -2.93 -23.19
C ASP A 323 -3.28 -4.45 -23.34
N ASP A 324 -4.23 -5.14 -23.96
CA ASP A 324 -4.17 -6.58 -24.23
C ASP A 324 -4.67 -6.91 -25.63
N SER A 325 -4.06 -7.91 -26.26
CA SER A 325 -4.41 -8.32 -27.63
C SER A 325 -5.73 -9.10 -27.75
N ALA A 326 -6.27 -9.59 -26.62
CA ALA A 326 -7.50 -10.39 -26.63
C ALA A 326 -8.79 -9.55 -26.57
N GLY A 327 -8.68 -8.22 -26.29
CA GLY A 327 -9.83 -7.34 -26.26
C GLY A 327 -9.44 -5.87 -26.23
N ASP A 328 -10.45 -4.99 -26.25
CA ASP A 328 -10.28 -3.55 -26.35
C ASP A 328 -10.09 -2.88 -24.98
N VAL A 329 -10.57 -3.53 -23.92
CA VAL A 329 -10.48 -3.05 -22.53
C VAL A 329 -10.01 -4.20 -21.66
N CYS A 330 -8.92 -4.01 -20.92
CA CYS A 330 -8.37 -5.00 -20.01
C CYS A 330 -8.11 -4.36 -18.62
N PHE A 331 -8.86 -4.81 -17.62
CA PHE A 331 -8.58 -4.49 -16.22
C PHE A 331 -7.73 -5.59 -15.63
N ARG A 332 -6.54 -5.23 -15.15
CA ARG A 332 -5.58 -6.13 -14.48
C ARG A 332 -5.57 -5.90 -12.99
N ILE A 333 -5.83 -6.97 -12.25
CA ILE A 333 -5.67 -7.05 -10.81
C ILE A 333 -4.30 -7.71 -10.55
N ALA A 334 -3.47 -7.09 -9.72
CA ALA A 334 -2.22 -7.66 -9.21
C ALA A 334 -2.35 -7.89 -7.70
N LEU A 335 -2.25 -9.14 -7.26
CA LEU A 335 -2.32 -9.53 -5.83
C LEU A 335 -1.05 -10.30 -5.43
N PRO A 336 -0.74 -10.39 -4.12
CA PRO A 336 0.30 -11.32 -3.65
C PRO A 336 -0.09 -12.77 -3.98
N LEU A 337 0.89 -13.56 -4.44
CA LEU A 337 0.69 -14.99 -4.66
C LEU A 337 0.57 -15.68 -3.30
N ALA A 338 -0.41 -16.57 -3.16
CA ALA A 338 -0.47 -17.45 -2.00
C ALA A 338 0.78 -18.35 -1.98
N ALA A 339 1.48 -18.40 -0.83
CA ALA A 339 2.56 -19.36 -0.68
C ALA A 339 1.99 -20.77 -0.89
N PRO A 340 2.69 -21.68 -1.61
CA PRO A 340 2.23 -23.05 -1.71
C PRO A 340 2.12 -23.59 -0.29
N GLU A 341 0.94 -24.10 0.07
CA GLU A 341 0.79 -24.85 1.32
C GLU A 341 1.80 -25.99 1.30
N ASN A 342 2.78 -25.94 2.20
CA ASN A 342 3.61 -27.09 2.50
C ASN A 342 2.68 -28.19 3.03
N THR A 343 2.21 -29.04 2.14
CA THR A 343 1.53 -30.28 2.51
C THR A 343 2.56 -31.11 3.28
N THR A 344 2.59 -30.93 4.59
CA THR A 344 3.31 -31.85 5.49
C THR A 344 2.56 -33.17 5.41
N GLN A 345 3.15 -34.10 4.69
CA GLN A 345 2.80 -35.52 4.75
C GLN A 345 3.20 -36.10 6.10
#